data_65796233a308f78e65e67e980ac5b886
#
_entry.id   65796233a308f78e65e67e980ac5b886
#
_cell.length_a   1.000
_cell.length_b   1.000
_cell.length_c   1.000
_cell.angle_alpha   90.00
_cell.angle_beta   90.00
_cell.angle_gamma   90.00
#
_symmetry.space_group_name_H-M   'P 1'
#
loop_
_entity.id
_entity.type
_entity.pdbx_description
1 polymer ?
#
loop_
_entity_poly.entity_id
_entity_poly.type
_entity_poly.pdbx_seq_one_letter_code
_entity_poly.pdbx_strand_id
1 'polypeptide(L)'
;MFETGNTTTSQMSQRELALRFLTRTRMELAQMRACLPDTRLPIEPLAMTHLERMAGKVSSAAEAFGFPEIGVIAGAIELLCQVSMGRTVRERLELATRLTAQLSALEVHIEYELAERELHVVDERPMSAHLPGFRARRR
;
A
#
# COMPACT_ATOMS: atom_id res chain seq x y z
N MET A 1 -31.21 -19.78 -2.51
CA MET A 1 -30.86 -19.46 -3.88
C MET A 1 -29.98 -18.27 -4.00
N PHE A 2 -30.43 -17.12 -3.58
CA PHE A 2 -29.59 -15.95 -3.56
C PHE A 2 -28.37 -16.15 -2.70
N GLU A 3 -28.52 -16.85 -1.61
CA GLU A 3 -27.44 -17.01 -0.68
C GLU A 3 -26.28 -17.79 -1.27
N THR A 4 -26.60 -18.81 -2.06
CA THR A 4 -25.55 -19.58 -2.69
C THR A 4 -24.76 -18.73 -3.68
N GLY A 5 -25.46 -17.97 -4.50
CA GLY A 5 -24.81 -17.09 -5.44
C GLY A 5 -24.01 -16.03 -4.73
N ASN A 6 -24.54 -15.50 -3.64
CA ASN A 6 -23.85 -14.46 -2.89
C ASN A 6 -22.56 -14.98 -2.27
N THR A 7 -22.58 -16.21 -1.78
CA THR A 7 -21.39 -16.79 -1.17
C THR A 7 -20.27 -16.90 -2.18
N THR A 8 -20.55 -17.42 -3.36
CA THR A 8 -19.56 -17.55 -4.41
C THR A 8 -19.04 -16.19 -4.82
N THR A 9 -19.95 -15.25 -5.01
CA THR A 9 -19.57 -13.89 -5.39
C THR A 9 -18.72 -13.25 -4.31
N SER A 10 -19.03 -13.50 -3.05
CA SER A 10 -18.26 -12.93 -1.95
C SER A 10 -16.81 -13.41 -1.97
N GLN A 11 -16.58 -14.69 -2.25
CA GLN A 11 -15.22 -15.20 -2.29
C GLN A 11 -14.42 -14.57 -3.39
N MET A 12 -15.00 -14.44 -4.57
CA MET A 12 -14.34 -13.76 -5.67
C MET A 12 -14.13 -12.29 -5.35
N SER A 13 -15.13 -11.69 -4.72
CA SER A 13 -15.05 -10.28 -4.37
C SER A 13 -13.94 -10.00 -3.38
N GLN A 14 -13.67 -10.94 -2.48
CA GLN A 14 -12.60 -10.72 -1.50
C GLN A 14 -11.25 -10.63 -2.18
N ARG A 15 -10.99 -11.52 -3.15
CA ARG A 15 -9.74 -11.44 -3.90
C ARG A 15 -9.65 -10.13 -4.67
N GLU A 16 -10.74 -9.78 -5.32
CA GLU A 16 -10.79 -8.54 -6.07
C GLU A 16 -10.61 -7.33 -5.18
N LEU A 17 -11.26 -7.35 -4.04
CA LEU A 17 -11.17 -6.23 -3.12
C LEU A 17 -9.77 -6.06 -2.57
N ALA A 18 -9.08 -7.19 -2.29
CA ALA A 18 -7.71 -7.12 -1.84
C ALA A 18 -6.81 -6.52 -2.91
N LEU A 19 -6.99 -6.95 -4.15
CA LEU A 19 -6.20 -6.41 -5.25
C LEU A 19 -6.50 -4.94 -5.45
N ARG A 20 -7.76 -4.55 -5.37
CA ARG A 20 -8.13 -3.16 -5.50
C ARG A 20 -7.55 -2.33 -4.37
N PHE A 21 -7.54 -2.88 -3.17
CA PHE A 21 -6.93 -2.18 -2.04
C PHE A 21 -5.47 -1.89 -2.31
N LEU A 22 -4.73 -2.91 -2.77
CA LEU A 22 -3.31 -2.74 -3.04
C LEU A 22 -3.06 -1.72 -4.15
N THR A 23 -3.83 -1.82 -5.22
CA THR A 23 -3.68 -0.90 -6.34
C THR A 23 -4.00 0.53 -5.92
N ARG A 24 -5.06 0.68 -5.15
CA ARG A 24 -5.46 2.00 -4.67
C ARG A 24 -4.42 2.56 -3.71
N THR A 25 -3.90 1.72 -2.83
CA THR A 25 -2.90 2.17 -1.88
C THR A 25 -1.63 2.59 -2.60
N ARG A 26 -1.28 1.90 -3.68
CA ARG A 26 -0.14 2.31 -4.47
C ARG A 26 -0.34 3.70 -5.05
N MET A 27 -1.55 3.99 -5.50
CA MET A 27 -1.86 5.32 -6.01
C MET A 27 -1.82 6.36 -4.89
N GLU A 28 -2.35 5.99 -3.72
CA GLU A 28 -2.33 6.89 -2.59
C GLU A 28 -0.91 7.15 -2.10
N LEU A 29 -0.04 6.18 -2.27
CA LEU A 29 1.37 6.36 -1.91
C LEU A 29 1.99 7.50 -2.69
N ALA A 30 1.65 7.62 -3.96
CA ALA A 30 2.15 8.73 -4.76
C ALA A 30 1.68 10.06 -4.18
N GLN A 31 0.44 10.12 -3.72
CA GLN A 31 -0.07 11.32 -3.08
C GLN A 31 0.62 11.60 -1.76
N MET A 32 0.91 10.55 -1.00
CA MET A 32 1.66 10.72 0.23
C MET A 32 3.04 11.29 -0.03
N ARG A 33 3.72 10.79 -1.06
CA ARG A 33 5.03 11.31 -1.40
C ARG A 33 4.94 12.76 -1.82
N ALA A 34 3.85 13.16 -2.45
CA ALA A 34 3.67 14.54 -2.86
C ALA A 34 3.51 15.48 -1.67
N CYS A 35 3.17 14.95 -0.49
CA CYS A 35 3.10 15.76 0.71
C CYS A 35 4.47 16.12 1.26
N LEU A 36 5.50 15.38 0.85
CA LEU A 36 6.85 15.63 1.33
C LEU A 36 7.55 16.61 0.41
N PRO A 37 8.18 17.64 0.98
CA PRO A 37 8.88 18.60 0.15
C PRO A 37 10.23 18.05 -0.25
N ASP A 38 10.96 18.84 -1.02
CA ASP A 38 12.37 18.59 -1.22
C ASP A 38 13.03 18.40 0.15
N THR A 39 14.06 17.54 0.20
CA THR A 39 14.69 17.17 1.46
C THR A 39 15.25 18.34 2.24
N ARG A 40 15.34 19.49 1.63
CA ARG A 40 15.90 20.68 2.28
C ARG A 40 14.86 21.53 2.99
N LEU A 41 13.59 21.17 2.87
CA LEU A 41 12.53 21.97 3.44
C LEU A 41 11.74 21.13 4.44
N PRO A 42 11.25 21.76 5.50
CA PRO A 42 10.39 21.06 6.44
C PRO A 42 9.01 20.83 5.84
N ILE A 43 8.31 19.84 6.37
CA ILE A 43 6.97 19.53 5.89
C ILE A 43 6.01 20.59 6.40
N GLU A 44 5.17 21.08 5.51
CA GLU A 44 4.13 22.04 5.88
C GLU A 44 3.12 21.38 6.82
N PRO A 45 2.61 22.13 7.81
CA PRO A 45 1.66 21.53 8.75
C PRO A 45 0.41 20.95 8.10
N LEU A 46 -0.11 21.61 7.06
CA LEU A 46 -1.27 21.07 6.36
C LEU A 46 -0.95 19.80 5.63
N ALA A 47 0.23 19.74 5.01
CA ALA A 47 0.67 18.54 4.32
C ALA A 47 0.84 17.40 5.32
N MET A 48 1.36 17.70 6.50
CA MET A 48 1.53 16.70 7.54
C MET A 48 0.19 16.14 8.00
N THR A 49 -0.78 17.03 8.20
CA THR A 49 -2.12 16.59 8.57
C THR A 49 -2.73 15.70 7.49
N HIS A 50 -2.52 16.07 6.25
CA HIS A 50 -3.05 15.30 5.14
C HIS A 50 -2.38 13.92 5.06
N LEU A 51 -1.07 13.90 5.24
CA LEU A 51 -0.31 12.64 5.24
C LEU A 51 -0.78 11.74 6.38
N GLU A 52 -0.97 12.31 7.56
CA GLU A 52 -1.44 11.55 8.70
C GLU A 52 -2.78 10.90 8.41
N ARG A 53 -3.69 11.66 7.81
CA ARG A 53 -5.02 11.15 7.53
C ARG A 53 -4.98 10.01 6.51
N MET A 54 -4.18 10.17 5.47
CA MET A 54 -4.06 9.12 4.47
C MET A 54 -3.45 7.86 5.06
N ALA A 55 -2.41 8.02 5.86
CA ALA A 55 -1.74 6.88 6.48
C ALA A 55 -2.68 6.15 7.43
N GLY A 56 -3.48 6.89 8.18
CA GLY A 56 -4.45 6.28 9.09
C GLY A 56 -5.47 5.45 8.36
N LYS A 57 -5.94 5.95 7.22
CA LYS A 57 -6.90 5.18 6.42
C LYS A 57 -6.28 3.90 5.89
N VAL A 58 -5.04 3.99 5.41
CA VAL A 58 -4.37 2.80 4.90
C VAL A 58 -4.14 1.81 6.04
N SER A 59 -3.72 2.29 7.19
CA SER A 59 -3.46 1.42 8.33
C SER A 59 -4.71 0.64 8.73
N SER A 60 -5.84 1.34 8.82
CA SER A 60 -7.09 0.69 9.20
C SER A 60 -7.56 -0.31 8.15
N ALA A 61 -7.50 0.08 6.90
CA ALA A 61 -7.99 -0.79 5.83
C ALA A 61 -7.08 -1.99 5.62
N ALA A 62 -5.77 -1.82 5.80
CA ALA A 62 -4.83 -2.90 5.56
C ALA A 62 -5.11 -4.10 6.45
N GLU A 63 -5.44 -3.87 7.70
CA GLU A 63 -5.77 -4.97 8.60
C GLU A 63 -7.01 -5.71 8.12
N ALA A 64 -8.00 -4.96 7.69
CA ALA A 64 -9.26 -5.56 7.25
C ALA A 64 -9.05 -6.45 6.03
N PHE A 65 -8.08 -6.11 5.19
CA PHE A 65 -7.84 -6.88 3.97
C PHE A 65 -6.73 -7.92 4.12
N GLY A 66 -6.20 -8.07 5.33
CA GLY A 66 -5.22 -9.13 5.58
C GLY A 66 -3.79 -8.77 5.22
N PHE A 67 -3.44 -7.50 5.29
CA PHE A 67 -2.09 -7.03 5.04
C PHE A 67 -1.52 -6.37 6.28
N PRO A 68 -1.22 -7.16 7.33
CA PRO A 68 -0.82 -6.55 8.60
C PRO A 68 0.47 -5.74 8.52
N GLU A 69 1.41 -6.14 7.69
CA GLU A 69 2.67 -5.41 7.60
C GLU A 69 2.48 -4.05 6.96
N ILE A 70 1.63 -3.97 5.95
CA ILE A 70 1.29 -2.69 5.35
C ILE A 70 0.63 -1.80 6.41
N GLY A 71 -0.24 -2.40 7.23
CA GLY A 71 -0.90 -1.66 8.28
C GLY A 71 0.06 -1.13 9.32
N VAL A 72 1.07 -1.94 9.70
CA VAL A 72 2.05 -1.51 10.68
C VAL A 72 2.88 -0.35 10.16
N ILE A 73 3.31 -0.43 8.90
CA ILE A 73 4.12 0.65 8.33
C ILE A 73 3.29 1.93 8.20
N ALA A 74 2.06 1.80 7.72
CA ALA A 74 1.20 2.98 7.60
C ALA A 74 0.89 3.58 8.96
N GLY A 75 0.70 2.73 9.97
CA GLY A 75 0.50 3.21 11.33
C GLY A 75 1.70 3.95 11.88
N ALA A 76 2.91 3.49 11.51
CA ALA A 76 4.12 4.18 11.92
C ALA A 76 4.20 5.56 11.28
N ILE A 77 3.79 5.67 10.01
CA ILE A 77 3.75 6.97 9.35
C ILE A 77 2.77 7.90 10.06
N GLU A 78 1.60 7.38 10.37
CA GLU A 78 0.59 8.17 11.08
C GLU A 78 1.13 8.67 12.41
N LEU A 79 1.78 7.79 13.16
CA LEU A 79 2.32 8.16 14.46
C LEU A 79 3.42 9.20 14.33
N LEU A 80 4.29 9.06 13.35
CA LEU A 80 5.35 10.04 13.14
C LEU A 80 4.75 11.42 12.87
N CYS A 81 3.69 11.47 12.09
CA CYS A 81 3.03 12.74 11.83
C CYS A 81 2.45 13.34 13.11
N GLN A 82 1.85 12.49 13.93
CA GLN A 82 1.23 12.97 15.17
C GLN A 82 2.25 13.53 16.15
N VAL A 83 3.35 12.81 16.35
CA VAL A 83 4.33 13.24 17.33
C VAL A 83 5.13 14.44 16.86
N SER A 84 5.05 14.79 15.58
CA SER A 84 5.80 15.93 15.05
C SER A 84 5.01 17.22 15.10
N MET A 85 3.75 17.15 15.45
CA MET A 85 2.95 18.35 15.56
C MET A 85 3.51 19.27 16.62
N GLY A 86 3.67 20.55 16.28
CA GLY A 86 4.20 21.51 17.22
C GLY A 86 5.70 21.48 17.38
N ARG A 87 6.39 20.63 16.65
CA ARG A 87 7.84 20.55 16.76
C ARG A 87 8.51 21.69 16.01
N THR A 88 9.80 21.86 16.30
CA THR A 88 10.58 22.90 15.65
C THR A 88 10.77 22.59 14.17
N VAL A 89 11.18 23.61 13.41
CA VAL A 89 11.46 23.44 12.00
C VAL A 89 12.52 22.37 11.80
N ARG A 90 13.55 22.37 12.62
CA ARG A 90 14.63 21.39 12.49
C ARG A 90 14.12 19.98 12.71
N GLU A 91 13.28 19.80 13.72
CA GLU A 91 12.73 18.48 14.02
C GLU A 91 11.84 18.00 12.89
N ARG A 92 11.06 18.92 12.30
CA ARG A 92 10.21 18.53 11.18
C ARG A 92 11.04 18.17 9.96
N LEU A 93 12.19 18.82 9.80
CA LEU A 93 13.07 18.50 8.68
C LEU A 93 13.68 17.11 8.85
N GLU A 94 14.11 16.79 10.05
CA GLU A 94 14.63 15.45 10.33
C GLU A 94 13.55 14.40 10.14
N LEU A 95 12.33 14.77 10.49
CA LEU A 95 11.21 13.87 10.38
C LEU A 95 10.91 13.52 8.93
N ALA A 96 11.14 14.47 8.03
CA ALA A 96 10.90 14.22 6.61
C ALA A 96 11.76 13.05 6.11
N THR A 97 12.97 12.94 6.61
CA THR A 97 13.84 11.82 6.24
C THR A 97 13.26 10.50 6.71
N ARG A 98 12.76 10.48 7.94
CA ARG A 98 12.17 9.27 8.47
C ARG A 98 10.90 8.88 7.72
N LEU A 99 10.07 9.88 7.40
CA LEU A 99 8.86 9.61 6.66
C LEU A 99 9.17 9.08 5.27
N THR A 100 10.19 9.63 4.62
CA THR A 100 10.59 9.15 3.31
C THR A 100 10.99 7.68 3.39
N ALA A 101 11.73 7.30 4.43
CA ALA A 101 12.13 5.90 4.60
C ALA A 101 10.92 5.00 4.80
N GLN A 102 9.95 5.45 5.60
CA GLN A 102 8.75 4.65 5.83
C GLN A 102 7.90 4.52 4.57
N LEU A 103 7.80 5.59 3.79
CA LEU A 103 7.07 5.51 2.53
C LEU A 103 7.75 4.55 1.56
N SER A 104 9.08 4.52 1.56
CA SER A 104 9.79 3.55 0.72
C SER A 104 9.54 2.12 1.19
N ALA A 105 9.51 1.90 2.49
CA ALA A 105 9.19 0.57 3.02
C ALA A 105 7.77 0.17 2.65
N LEU A 106 6.85 1.12 2.72
CA LEU A 106 5.47 0.86 2.33
C LEU A 106 5.38 0.45 0.87
N GLU A 107 6.12 1.16 0.02
CA GLU A 107 6.14 0.85 -1.40
C GLU A 107 6.65 -0.57 -1.66
N VAL A 108 7.71 -0.96 -0.98
CA VAL A 108 8.27 -2.29 -1.16
C VAL A 108 7.25 -3.36 -0.81
N HIS A 109 6.53 -3.18 0.29
CA HIS A 109 5.55 -4.16 0.70
C HIS A 109 4.35 -4.21 -0.25
N ILE A 110 3.92 -3.05 -0.73
CA ILE A 110 2.81 -3.03 -1.68
C ILE A 110 3.20 -3.76 -2.97
N GLU A 111 4.39 -3.47 -3.47
CA GLU A 111 4.83 -4.10 -4.72
C GLU A 111 5.04 -5.59 -4.54
N TYR A 112 5.53 -6.00 -3.36
CA TYR A 112 5.68 -7.41 -3.08
C TYR A 112 4.33 -8.12 -3.09
N GLU A 113 3.34 -7.54 -2.42
CA GLU A 113 2.02 -8.17 -2.36
C GLU A 113 1.35 -8.22 -3.73
N LEU A 114 1.55 -7.18 -4.53
CA LEU A 114 1.01 -7.19 -5.89
C LEU A 114 1.67 -8.26 -6.75
N ALA A 115 3.00 -8.38 -6.63
CA ALA A 115 3.72 -9.39 -7.39
C ALA A 115 3.31 -10.79 -6.99
N GLU A 116 3.10 -11.01 -5.70
CA GLU A 116 2.66 -12.32 -5.22
C GLU A 116 1.33 -12.71 -5.83
N ARG A 117 0.43 -11.74 -5.95
CA ARG A 117 -0.88 -12.04 -6.50
C ARG A 117 -0.83 -12.30 -8.00
N GLU A 118 0.05 -11.61 -8.70
CA GLU A 118 0.23 -11.87 -10.12
C GLU A 118 0.80 -13.26 -10.35
N LEU A 119 1.78 -13.64 -9.56
CA LEU A 119 2.35 -14.98 -9.67
C LEU A 119 1.32 -16.05 -9.35
N HIS A 120 0.49 -15.77 -8.34
CA HIS A 120 -0.53 -16.71 -7.96
C HIS A 120 -1.54 -16.94 -9.08
N VAL A 121 -1.91 -15.85 -9.75
CA VAL A 121 -2.83 -15.94 -10.88
C VAL A 121 -2.22 -16.73 -12.00
N VAL A 122 -0.94 -16.51 -12.29
CA VAL A 122 -0.24 -17.26 -13.33
C VAL A 122 -0.21 -18.73 -13.00
N ASP A 123 0.06 -19.07 -11.74
CA ASP A 123 0.11 -20.45 -11.32
C ASP A 123 -1.21 -21.15 -11.45
N GLU A 124 -2.30 -20.43 -11.32
CA GLU A 124 -3.63 -21.01 -11.41
C GLU A 124 -4.10 -21.20 -12.83
N ARG A 125 -3.38 -20.68 -13.79
CA ARG A 125 -3.78 -20.83 -15.19
C ARG A 125 -3.61 -22.26 -15.65
N PRO A 126 -4.49 -22.73 -16.50
CA PRO A 126 -4.33 -24.07 -17.06
C PRO A 126 -3.03 -24.17 -17.85
N MET A 127 -2.43 -25.34 -17.78
CA MET A 127 -1.19 -25.54 -18.51
C MET A 127 -1.36 -25.31 -19.99
N SER A 128 -2.51 -25.66 -20.50
CA SER A 128 -2.77 -25.49 -21.92
C SER A 128 -2.67 -24.03 -22.33
N ALA A 129 -2.87 -23.15 -21.37
CA ALA A 129 -2.87 -21.75 -21.69
C ALA A 129 -1.49 -21.25 -22.09
N HIS A 130 -0.45 -21.89 -21.63
CA HIS A 130 0.84 -21.40 -21.97
C HIS A 130 1.74 -22.41 -22.62
N LEU A 131 1.20 -23.46 -23.12
CA LEU A 131 1.98 -24.31 -23.75
C LEU A 131 2.38 -24.00 -24.94
N PRO A 132 2.69 -24.20 -25.37
CA PRO A 132 3.42 -24.51 -26.03
C PRO A 132 4.33 -23.75 -26.32
N GLY A 133 4.58 -23.91 -26.24
CA GLY A 133 5.31 -23.29 -26.43
C GLY A 133 5.93 -22.33 -26.10
N PHE A 134 5.87 -22.15 -25.82
CA PHE A 134 6.28 -21.26 -25.35
C PHE A 134 6.95 -21.14 -24.52
N ARG A 135 6.96 -21.68 -24.26
CA ARG A 135 7.54 -21.62 -23.58
C ARG A 135 8.40 -21.24 -23.45
N ALA A 136 8.35 -21.43 -23.56
CA ALA A 136 9.04 -21.16 -23.41
C ALA A 136 9.64 -20.39 -23.25
N ARG A 137 9.54 -20.28 -23.40
CA ARG A 137 10.06 -19.63 -23.24
C ARG A 137 10.57 -18.93 -22.61
N ARG A 138 10.46 -18.91 -22.25
CA ARG A 138 10.74 -18.31 -21.60
C ARG A 138 11.73 -18.16 -21.32
N ARG A 139 11.99 -18.43 -21.54
CA ARG A 139 12.80 -18.35 -21.44
C ARG A 139 13.58 -17.64 -21.63
#